data_0cfc7e48864c860cb607e86cb7153693
#
_entry.id   0cfc7e48864c860cb607e86cb7153693
#
_cell.length_a   1.000
_cell.length_b   1.000
_cell.length_c   1.000
_cell.angle_alpha   90.00
_cell.angle_beta   90.00
_cell.angle_gamma   90.00
#
_symmetry.space_group_name_H-M   'P 1'
#
loop_
_entity.id
_entity.type
_entity.pdbx_description
1 polymer ?
#
loop_
_entity_poly.entity_id
_entity_poly.type
_entity_poly.pdbx_seq_one_letter_code
_entity_poly.pdbx_strand_id
1 'polypeptide(L)'
;MNKLFRWLLGIAAIVGIVYYSIIKFIVPGYLAQIPPLVSNLAKDYITGSIDIARVEWNGALELSVFDVQVKDKKQQLIADLPNVKLHISPWHALFNTNKALDRVSLEKPTIYLTLNKTERWNVQDFLKPSDSDETPFYGILDIANGHIVTKTPYGEWDFGLNGSVDGGGNPKFAIDAKLLHDEDALELKGLIDMKAVGSLTVKSDHFALTAFAPLAEEFGKVKNFQGAVADVNLLWTNSGEDIAMSGTVVLEKLTGVAVYGDEEFPVGIDGKVAFNDKAVKSDKLLLTVDGQTAQLNGDLDFKDKDNIQGRGLLTSDLLKIKNEEVRKISVPFRIIDNKAQINTARAEFGGGRVDFLAEYDLGSGNVVAALDVENVKTAPLHDRPYDVFTVDGSMAMKGIVKDDKFEVNLAADTVRLGWRDLLLQKVDFDIDADQNGLKINNFS
;
A
#
# COMPACT_ATOMS: atom_id res chain seq x y z
N MET A 1 -15.52 -53.60 -53.51
CA MET A 1 -15.12 -53.13 -52.19
C MET A 1 -14.10 -54.10 -51.62
N ASN A 2 -12.84 -53.68 -51.46
CA ASN A 2 -11.66 -54.51 -51.22
C ASN A 2 -11.77 -55.27 -49.86
N LYS A 3 -11.45 -56.57 -49.82
CA LYS A 3 -11.44 -57.37 -48.58
C LYS A 3 -10.70 -56.67 -47.45
N LEU A 4 -9.64 -55.97 -47.80
CA LEU A 4 -8.82 -55.16 -46.84
C LEU A 4 -9.64 -54.04 -46.13
N PHE A 5 -10.51 -53.35 -46.88
CA PHE A 5 -11.36 -52.28 -46.34
C PHE A 5 -12.41 -52.81 -45.32
N ARG A 6 -12.98 -53.99 -45.54
CA ARG A 6 -13.86 -54.63 -44.59
C ARG A 6 -13.15 -55.08 -43.32
N TRP A 7 -11.89 -55.52 -43.42
CA TRP A 7 -11.07 -55.90 -42.29
C TRP A 7 -10.67 -54.64 -41.43
N LEU A 8 -10.31 -53.55 -42.07
CA LEU A 8 -10.01 -52.29 -41.40
C LEU A 8 -11.22 -51.73 -40.70
N LEU A 9 -12.42 -51.78 -41.29
CA LEU A 9 -13.68 -51.38 -40.66
C LEU A 9 -14.01 -52.26 -39.45
N GLY A 10 -13.76 -53.56 -39.58
CA GLY A 10 -13.95 -54.49 -38.45
C GLY A 10 -13.05 -54.21 -37.25
N ILE A 11 -11.77 -53.96 -37.52
CA ILE A 11 -10.80 -53.57 -36.49
C ILE A 11 -11.20 -52.23 -35.85
N ALA A 12 -11.56 -51.21 -36.68
CA ALA A 12 -11.99 -49.92 -36.16
C ALA A 12 -13.24 -50.03 -35.28
N ALA A 13 -14.21 -50.90 -35.65
CA ALA A 13 -15.40 -51.18 -34.84
C ALA A 13 -15.05 -51.85 -33.50
N ILE A 14 -14.15 -52.84 -33.52
CA ILE A 14 -13.71 -53.53 -32.30
C ILE A 14 -12.97 -52.54 -31.39
N VAL A 15 -12.03 -51.73 -31.93
CA VAL A 15 -11.32 -50.68 -31.18
C VAL A 15 -12.31 -49.67 -30.60
N GLY A 16 -13.32 -49.26 -31.37
CA GLY A 16 -14.38 -48.34 -30.91
C GLY A 16 -15.23 -48.94 -29.78
N ILE A 17 -15.60 -50.24 -29.86
CA ILE A 17 -16.36 -50.93 -28.81
C ILE A 17 -15.51 -51.10 -27.55
N VAL A 18 -14.26 -51.49 -27.67
CA VAL A 18 -13.32 -51.60 -26.53
C VAL A 18 -13.10 -50.24 -25.88
N TYR A 19 -12.85 -49.23 -26.65
CA TYR A 19 -12.71 -47.84 -26.18
C TYR A 19 -13.98 -47.36 -25.46
N TYR A 20 -15.16 -47.57 -26.05
CA TYR A 20 -16.44 -47.20 -25.44
C TYR A 20 -16.70 -47.98 -24.15
N SER A 21 -16.34 -49.25 -24.11
CA SER A 21 -16.51 -50.09 -22.91
C SER A 21 -15.57 -49.67 -21.77
N ILE A 22 -14.33 -49.32 -22.11
CA ILE A 22 -13.38 -48.78 -21.14
C ILE A 22 -13.92 -47.47 -20.55
N ILE A 23 -14.34 -46.52 -21.38
CA ILE A 23 -14.87 -45.24 -20.92
C ILE A 23 -16.14 -45.41 -20.08
N LYS A 24 -17.06 -46.27 -20.50
CA LYS A 24 -18.37 -46.40 -19.87
C LYS A 24 -18.40 -47.24 -18.58
N PHE A 25 -17.54 -48.24 -18.48
CA PHE A 25 -17.58 -49.20 -17.37
C PHE A 25 -16.35 -49.23 -16.50
N ILE A 26 -15.16 -48.95 -17.06
CA ILE A 26 -13.90 -49.03 -16.31
C ILE A 26 -13.55 -47.68 -15.73
N VAL A 27 -13.56 -46.62 -16.53
CA VAL A 27 -13.19 -45.28 -16.13
C VAL A 27 -13.98 -44.74 -14.93
N PRO A 28 -15.34 -44.88 -14.87
CA PRO A 28 -16.11 -44.39 -13.72
C PRO A 28 -15.72 -45.05 -12.39
N GLY A 29 -15.37 -46.35 -12.42
CA GLY A 29 -14.93 -47.08 -11.22
C GLY A 29 -13.58 -46.56 -10.69
N TYR A 30 -12.66 -46.18 -11.58
CA TYR A 30 -11.37 -45.57 -11.19
C TYR A 30 -11.55 -44.11 -10.78
N LEU A 31 -12.39 -43.34 -11.48
CA LEU A 31 -12.65 -41.94 -11.14
C LEU A 31 -13.21 -41.76 -9.74
N ALA A 32 -14.07 -42.68 -9.29
CA ALA A 32 -14.64 -42.69 -7.95
C ALA A 32 -13.57 -42.85 -6.83
N GLN A 33 -12.40 -43.39 -7.17
CA GLN A 33 -11.30 -43.57 -6.21
C GLN A 33 -10.36 -42.36 -6.14
N ILE A 34 -10.44 -41.44 -7.10
CA ILE A 34 -9.57 -40.25 -7.16
C ILE A 34 -9.76 -39.32 -5.95
N PRO A 35 -10.99 -38.94 -5.53
CA PRO A 35 -11.19 -38.04 -4.39
C PRO A 35 -10.52 -38.55 -3.10
N PRO A 36 -10.76 -39.78 -2.63
CA PRO A 36 -10.12 -40.26 -1.41
C PRO A 36 -8.60 -40.42 -1.56
N LEU A 37 -8.11 -40.75 -2.76
CA LEU A 37 -6.67 -40.82 -3.03
C LEU A 37 -6.01 -39.46 -2.92
N VAL A 38 -6.56 -38.43 -3.57
CA VAL A 38 -6.06 -37.06 -3.52
C VAL A 38 -6.11 -36.51 -2.09
N SER A 39 -7.23 -36.71 -1.38
CA SER A 39 -7.36 -36.30 0.02
C SER A 39 -6.32 -36.95 0.94
N ASN A 40 -5.93 -38.20 0.67
CA ASN A 40 -4.91 -38.86 1.44
C ASN A 40 -3.50 -38.36 1.09
N LEU A 41 -3.19 -38.23 -0.20
CA LEU A 41 -1.88 -37.69 -0.65
C LEU A 41 -1.67 -36.25 -0.20
N ALA A 42 -2.72 -35.43 -0.23
CA ALA A 42 -2.64 -34.04 0.22
C ALA A 42 -2.16 -33.91 1.67
N LYS A 43 -2.45 -34.88 2.55
CA LYS A 43 -2.00 -34.89 3.95
C LYS A 43 -0.48 -34.88 4.09
N ASP A 44 0.27 -35.30 3.09
CA ASP A 44 1.73 -35.29 3.12
C ASP A 44 2.29 -33.87 2.87
N TYR A 45 1.57 -33.03 2.12
CA TYR A 45 2.00 -31.70 1.69
C TYR A 45 1.34 -30.55 2.45
N ILE A 46 0.14 -30.75 2.98
CA ILE A 46 -0.61 -29.69 3.67
C ILE A 46 -0.95 -30.09 5.10
N THR A 47 -1.18 -29.10 5.94
CA THR A 47 -1.60 -29.30 7.35
C THR A 47 -3.11 -29.46 7.50
N GLY A 48 -3.88 -29.15 6.46
CA GLY A 48 -5.33 -29.18 6.41
C GLY A 48 -5.90 -30.38 5.68
N SER A 49 -7.03 -30.17 4.98
CA SER A 49 -7.69 -31.18 4.16
C SER A 49 -8.12 -30.65 2.80
N ILE A 50 -8.23 -31.53 1.84
CA ILE A 50 -8.85 -31.29 0.54
C ILE A 50 -10.04 -32.25 0.41
N ASP A 51 -11.21 -31.67 0.24
CA ASP A 51 -12.45 -32.39 -0.02
C ASP A 51 -12.83 -32.23 -1.49
N ILE A 52 -13.14 -33.29 -2.19
CA ILE A 52 -13.53 -33.32 -3.61
C ILE A 52 -14.88 -34.05 -3.72
N ALA A 53 -15.87 -33.36 -4.27
CA ALA A 53 -17.19 -33.97 -4.40
C ALA A 53 -17.27 -34.94 -5.58
N ARG A 54 -16.70 -34.61 -6.73
CA ARG A 54 -16.89 -35.34 -7.96
C ARG A 54 -15.73 -35.16 -8.95
N VAL A 55 -15.43 -36.23 -9.67
CA VAL A 55 -14.46 -36.20 -10.79
C VAL A 55 -15.11 -36.77 -12.02
N GLU A 56 -15.00 -36.08 -13.15
CA GLU A 56 -15.53 -36.51 -14.45
C GLU A 56 -14.43 -36.54 -15.51
N TRP A 57 -14.53 -37.47 -16.40
CA TRP A 57 -13.67 -37.56 -17.59
C TRP A 57 -14.40 -36.95 -18.78
N ASN A 58 -13.84 -35.89 -19.36
CA ASN A 58 -14.44 -35.18 -20.50
C ASN A 58 -13.98 -35.69 -21.87
N GLY A 59 -13.30 -36.84 -21.93
CA GLY A 59 -12.61 -37.31 -23.10
C GLY A 59 -11.32 -36.51 -23.38
N ALA A 60 -10.63 -36.82 -24.48
CA ALA A 60 -9.45 -36.08 -24.96
C ALA A 60 -8.42 -35.64 -23.87
N LEU A 61 -8.23 -36.49 -22.83
CA LEU A 61 -7.21 -36.27 -21.80
C LEU A 61 -7.50 -35.09 -20.84
N GLU A 62 -8.75 -34.72 -20.68
CA GLU A 62 -9.20 -33.73 -19.73
C GLU A 62 -10.01 -34.35 -18.59
N LEU A 63 -9.66 -33.99 -17.37
CA LEU A 63 -10.45 -34.33 -16.17
C LEU A 63 -11.07 -33.03 -15.62
N SER A 64 -12.35 -33.09 -15.30
CA SER A 64 -13.04 -32.06 -14.54
C SER A 64 -13.24 -32.51 -13.10
N VAL A 65 -12.80 -31.70 -12.17
CA VAL A 65 -12.95 -31.92 -10.74
C VAL A 65 -13.87 -30.84 -10.20
N PHE A 66 -14.92 -31.23 -9.52
CA PHE A 66 -16.00 -30.33 -9.08
C PHE A 66 -16.05 -30.22 -7.57
N ASP A 67 -16.38 -28.99 -7.11
CA ASP A 67 -16.65 -28.68 -5.71
C ASP A 67 -15.48 -29.08 -4.81
N VAL A 68 -14.27 -28.60 -5.17
CA VAL A 68 -13.07 -28.83 -4.38
C VAL A 68 -13.00 -27.80 -3.26
N GLN A 69 -12.99 -28.25 -2.02
CA GLN A 69 -12.81 -27.40 -0.84
C GLN A 69 -11.46 -27.68 -0.19
N VAL A 70 -10.70 -26.61 0.00
CA VAL A 70 -9.41 -26.63 0.71
C VAL A 70 -9.60 -25.98 2.07
N LYS A 71 -9.29 -26.71 3.14
CA LYS A 71 -9.50 -26.27 4.52
C LYS A 71 -8.20 -26.33 5.31
N ASP A 72 -8.03 -25.42 6.23
CA ASP A 72 -6.90 -25.42 7.16
C ASP A 72 -7.03 -26.52 8.24
N LYS A 73 -6.05 -26.61 9.13
CA LYS A 73 -6.07 -27.55 10.27
C LYS A 73 -7.22 -27.32 11.25
N LYS A 74 -7.84 -26.13 11.23
CA LYS A 74 -9.02 -25.79 12.05
C LYS A 74 -10.33 -25.99 11.30
N GLN A 75 -10.28 -26.59 10.12
CA GLN A 75 -11.41 -26.78 9.20
C GLN A 75 -12.02 -25.48 8.69
N GLN A 76 -11.26 -24.36 8.70
CA GLN A 76 -11.66 -23.12 8.06
C GLN A 76 -11.35 -23.18 6.57
N LEU A 77 -12.27 -22.68 5.75
CA LEU A 77 -12.13 -22.68 4.30
C LEU A 77 -11.01 -21.72 3.88
N ILE A 78 -10.04 -22.24 3.11
CA ILE A 78 -8.96 -21.47 2.48
C ILE A 78 -9.28 -21.23 1.01
N ALA A 79 -9.83 -22.24 0.32
CA ALA A 79 -10.24 -22.10 -1.06
C ALA A 79 -11.48 -22.94 -1.36
N ASP A 80 -12.34 -22.38 -2.18
CA ASP A 80 -13.48 -23.04 -2.80
C ASP A 80 -13.31 -23.00 -4.32
N LEU A 81 -13.21 -24.18 -4.94
CA LEU A 81 -12.90 -24.33 -6.35
C LEU A 81 -14.06 -25.12 -7.01
N PRO A 82 -15.09 -24.43 -7.47
CA PRO A 82 -16.29 -25.07 -8.02
C PRO A 82 -16.00 -25.95 -9.23
N ASN A 83 -15.04 -25.54 -10.07
CA ASN A 83 -14.66 -26.29 -11.27
C ASN A 83 -13.16 -26.16 -11.52
N VAL A 84 -12.48 -27.29 -11.50
CA VAL A 84 -11.06 -27.44 -11.80
C VAL A 84 -10.91 -28.35 -13.01
N LYS A 85 -10.37 -27.86 -14.10
CA LYS A 85 -10.05 -28.64 -15.30
C LYS A 85 -8.57 -28.97 -15.31
N LEU A 86 -8.27 -30.25 -15.41
CA LEU A 86 -6.91 -30.77 -15.48
C LEU A 86 -6.66 -31.30 -16.89
N HIS A 87 -5.73 -30.70 -17.62
CA HIS A 87 -5.35 -31.19 -18.94
C HIS A 87 -4.07 -32.01 -18.84
N ILE A 88 -4.11 -33.22 -19.40
CA ILE A 88 -3.01 -34.18 -19.36
C ILE A 88 -2.40 -34.27 -20.77
N SER A 89 -1.13 -33.92 -20.89
CA SER A 89 -0.38 -34.12 -22.14
C SER A 89 -0.06 -35.61 -22.34
N PRO A 90 -0.59 -36.26 -23.37
CA PRO A 90 -0.37 -37.69 -23.62
C PRO A 90 1.12 -38.00 -23.85
N TRP A 91 1.80 -37.08 -24.52
CA TRP A 91 3.21 -37.25 -24.84
C TRP A 91 4.10 -37.18 -23.58
N HIS A 92 3.83 -36.21 -22.72
CA HIS A 92 4.53 -36.10 -21.44
C HIS A 92 4.16 -37.23 -20.47
N ALA A 93 2.92 -37.67 -20.44
CA ALA A 93 2.51 -38.82 -19.63
C ALA A 93 3.26 -40.11 -19.96
N LEU A 94 3.67 -40.27 -21.21
CA LEU A 94 4.44 -41.45 -21.66
C LEU A 94 5.92 -41.34 -21.42
N PHE A 95 6.51 -40.15 -21.57
CA PHE A 95 7.96 -39.98 -21.60
C PHE A 95 8.51 -39.12 -20.45
N ASN A 96 7.66 -38.32 -19.79
CA ASN A 96 8.08 -37.45 -18.68
C ASN A 96 6.89 -37.17 -17.77
N THR A 97 6.61 -38.08 -16.85
CA THR A 97 5.44 -38.05 -15.96
C THR A 97 5.35 -36.76 -15.14
N ASN A 98 6.46 -36.12 -14.79
CA ASN A 98 6.50 -34.86 -14.05
C ASN A 98 5.91 -33.67 -14.84
N LYS A 99 5.83 -33.78 -16.18
CA LYS A 99 5.24 -32.79 -17.07
C LYS A 99 3.89 -33.25 -17.65
N ALA A 100 3.34 -34.33 -17.15
CA ALA A 100 2.10 -34.89 -17.65
C ALA A 100 0.92 -33.94 -17.47
N LEU A 101 0.86 -33.24 -16.35
CA LEU A 101 -0.12 -32.18 -16.10
C LEU A 101 0.43 -30.86 -16.68
N ASP A 102 -0.06 -30.50 -17.86
CA ASP A 102 0.44 -29.33 -18.60
C ASP A 102 -0.44 -28.09 -18.42
N ARG A 103 -1.71 -28.25 -18.00
CA ARG A 103 -2.60 -27.13 -17.71
C ARG A 103 -3.60 -27.46 -16.60
N VAL A 104 -3.78 -26.50 -15.70
CA VAL A 104 -4.83 -26.48 -14.67
C VAL A 104 -5.65 -25.21 -14.88
N SER A 105 -6.94 -25.35 -15.12
CA SER A 105 -7.83 -24.20 -15.26
C SER A 105 -8.82 -24.17 -14.10
N LEU A 106 -8.83 -23.07 -13.38
CA LEU A 106 -9.75 -22.78 -12.28
C LEU A 106 -10.83 -21.83 -12.77
N GLU A 107 -12.07 -22.23 -12.70
CA GLU A 107 -13.22 -21.42 -13.08
C GLU A 107 -13.97 -20.99 -11.81
N LYS A 108 -14.07 -19.69 -11.60
CA LYS A 108 -14.69 -19.06 -10.42
C LYS A 108 -14.14 -19.55 -9.07
N PRO A 109 -12.81 -19.71 -8.92
CA PRO A 109 -12.27 -20.06 -7.61
C PRO A 109 -12.47 -18.90 -6.62
N THR A 110 -12.76 -19.23 -5.35
CA THR A 110 -12.75 -18.25 -4.26
C THR A 110 -11.66 -18.61 -3.26
N ILE A 111 -10.75 -17.67 -3.01
CA ILE A 111 -9.64 -17.83 -2.06
C ILE A 111 -9.92 -16.97 -0.84
N TYR A 112 -9.86 -17.54 0.35
CA TYR A 112 -10.12 -16.87 1.63
C TYR A 112 -8.82 -16.63 2.38
N LEU A 113 -8.38 -15.38 2.44
CA LEU A 113 -7.19 -14.94 3.16
C LEU A 113 -7.61 -14.29 4.47
N THR A 114 -7.23 -14.87 5.59
CA THR A 114 -7.53 -14.32 6.91
C THR A 114 -6.26 -13.95 7.65
N LEU A 115 -6.12 -12.67 8.00
CA LEU A 115 -5.06 -12.17 8.87
C LEU A 115 -5.56 -12.19 10.32
N ASN A 116 -4.85 -12.88 11.20
CA ASN A 116 -5.20 -12.91 12.62
C ASN A 116 -4.60 -11.72 13.40
N LYS A 117 -5.00 -11.56 14.66
CA LYS A 117 -4.50 -10.50 15.54
C LYS A 117 -2.99 -10.58 15.84
N THR A 118 -2.32 -11.67 15.51
CA THR A 118 -0.87 -11.86 15.64
C THR A 118 -0.14 -11.65 14.30
N GLU A 119 -0.78 -10.95 13.34
CA GLU A 119 -0.26 -10.61 12.02
C GLU A 119 0.17 -11.83 11.18
N ARG A 120 -0.50 -12.97 11.38
CA ARG A 120 -0.28 -14.19 10.61
C ARG A 120 -1.46 -14.51 9.70
N TRP A 121 -1.15 -14.78 8.45
CA TRP A 121 -2.13 -15.25 7.47
C TRP A 121 -2.45 -16.74 7.65
N ASN A 122 -3.70 -17.13 7.43
CA ASN A 122 -4.16 -18.52 7.50
C ASN A 122 -3.40 -19.45 6.54
N VAL A 123 -2.86 -18.93 5.44
CA VAL A 123 -2.12 -19.69 4.43
C VAL A 123 -0.66 -19.95 4.82
N GLN A 124 -0.06 -19.19 5.76
CA GLN A 124 1.34 -19.35 6.16
C GLN A 124 1.65 -20.72 6.79
N ASP A 125 0.71 -21.25 7.56
CA ASP A 125 0.86 -22.54 8.25
C ASP A 125 0.19 -23.69 7.46
N PHE A 126 -0.30 -23.43 6.25
CA PHE A 126 -1.04 -24.40 5.46
C PHE A 126 -0.13 -25.41 4.75
N LEU A 127 0.95 -24.95 4.15
CA LEU A 127 1.94 -25.82 3.52
C LEU A 127 2.88 -26.40 4.59
N LYS A 128 3.13 -27.71 4.52
CA LYS A 128 4.16 -28.34 5.33
C LYS A 128 5.54 -27.96 4.80
N PRO A 129 6.53 -27.73 5.67
CA PRO A 129 7.91 -27.59 5.22
C PRO A 129 8.32 -28.83 4.42
N SER A 130 8.82 -28.65 3.22
CA SER A 130 9.39 -29.72 2.40
C SER A 130 10.91 -29.60 2.43
N ASP A 131 11.58 -30.68 2.84
CA ASP A 131 13.05 -30.79 2.78
C ASP A 131 13.53 -31.27 1.40
N SER A 132 12.60 -31.57 0.49
CA SER A 132 12.93 -32.05 -0.85
C SER A 132 13.03 -30.92 -1.85
N ASP A 133 14.02 -30.98 -2.74
CA ASP A 133 14.06 -30.23 -4.01
C ASP A 133 12.93 -30.78 -4.92
N GLU A 134 11.68 -30.60 -4.51
CA GLU A 134 10.52 -31.06 -5.29
C GLU A 134 10.49 -30.37 -6.64
N THR A 135 10.26 -31.18 -7.66
CA THR A 135 10.13 -30.68 -9.02
C THR A 135 8.96 -29.69 -9.08
N PRO A 136 9.21 -28.45 -9.46
CA PRO A 136 8.18 -27.45 -9.55
C PRO A 136 7.12 -27.87 -10.57
N PHE A 137 5.91 -27.35 -10.40
CA PHE A 137 4.86 -27.47 -11.42
C PHE A 137 5.33 -26.87 -12.74
N TYR A 138 5.30 -27.65 -13.81
CA TYR A 138 5.75 -27.22 -15.15
C TYR A 138 4.62 -26.78 -16.07
N GLY A 139 3.40 -26.85 -15.61
CA GLY A 139 2.23 -26.51 -16.41
C GLY A 139 1.83 -25.04 -16.28
N ILE A 140 0.72 -24.74 -16.93
CA ILE A 140 0.05 -23.44 -16.85
C ILE A 140 -1.12 -23.57 -15.88
N LEU A 141 -1.19 -22.68 -14.89
CA LEU A 141 -2.37 -22.48 -14.06
C LEU A 141 -3.13 -21.26 -14.59
N ASP A 142 -4.34 -21.46 -15.11
CA ASP A 142 -5.24 -20.39 -15.53
C ASP A 142 -6.32 -20.16 -14.48
N ILE A 143 -6.63 -18.91 -14.21
CA ILE A 143 -7.68 -18.49 -13.28
C ILE A 143 -8.64 -17.57 -14.02
N ALA A 144 -9.90 -17.96 -14.07
CA ALA A 144 -10.97 -17.18 -14.71
C ALA A 144 -12.09 -16.87 -13.72
N ASN A 145 -12.46 -15.57 -13.63
CA ASN A 145 -13.55 -15.09 -12.79
C ASN A 145 -13.42 -15.52 -11.31
N GLY A 146 -12.20 -15.56 -10.82
CA GLY A 146 -11.90 -15.88 -9.43
C GLY A 146 -12.14 -14.69 -8.50
N HIS A 147 -12.16 -14.98 -7.19
CA HIS A 147 -12.28 -14.02 -6.12
C HIS A 147 -11.22 -14.28 -5.05
N ILE A 148 -10.70 -13.19 -4.48
CA ILE A 148 -9.88 -13.20 -3.27
C ILE A 148 -10.64 -12.44 -2.19
N VAL A 149 -11.17 -13.16 -1.22
CA VAL A 149 -11.84 -12.58 -0.06
C VAL A 149 -10.83 -12.46 1.06
N THR A 150 -10.47 -11.24 1.41
CA THR A 150 -9.49 -10.95 2.45
C THR A 150 -10.20 -10.45 3.70
N LYS A 151 -9.93 -11.09 4.83
CA LYS A 151 -10.45 -10.71 6.13
C LYS A 151 -9.31 -10.40 7.09
N THR A 152 -9.31 -9.18 7.63
CA THR A 152 -8.30 -8.71 8.58
C THR A 152 -8.97 -8.09 9.80
N PRO A 153 -8.24 -7.79 10.89
CA PRO A 153 -8.78 -7.01 12.01
C PRO A 153 -9.25 -5.60 11.60
N TYR A 154 -8.83 -5.11 10.44
CA TYR A 154 -9.06 -3.75 9.95
C TYR A 154 -10.17 -3.66 8.90
N GLY A 155 -10.62 -4.80 8.34
CA GLY A 155 -11.67 -4.81 7.32
C GLY A 155 -11.72 -6.10 6.51
N GLU A 156 -12.72 -6.19 5.66
CA GLU A 156 -12.91 -7.28 4.71
C GLU A 156 -12.94 -6.70 3.29
N TRP A 157 -12.21 -7.34 2.36
CA TRP A 157 -12.14 -6.92 0.96
C TRP A 157 -12.38 -8.11 0.05
N ASP A 158 -13.11 -7.88 -1.03
CA ASP A 158 -13.32 -8.84 -2.11
C ASP A 158 -12.71 -8.27 -3.40
N PHE A 159 -11.78 -9.03 -3.97
CA PHE A 159 -11.13 -8.71 -5.23
C PHE A 159 -11.43 -9.79 -6.24
N GLY A 160 -11.90 -9.40 -7.43
CA GLY A 160 -11.91 -10.30 -8.57
C GLY A 160 -10.48 -10.67 -8.97
N LEU A 161 -10.28 -11.90 -9.44
CA LEU A 161 -8.98 -12.42 -9.88
C LEU A 161 -9.11 -13.10 -11.25
N ASN A 162 -8.35 -12.61 -12.20
CA ASN A 162 -8.13 -13.28 -13.48
C ASN A 162 -6.63 -13.35 -13.76
N GLY A 163 -6.15 -14.41 -14.36
CA GLY A 163 -4.74 -14.47 -14.74
C GLY A 163 -4.22 -15.86 -14.99
N SER A 164 -2.92 -15.92 -15.20
CA SER A 164 -2.20 -17.18 -15.40
C SER A 164 -0.86 -17.20 -14.67
N VAL A 165 -0.44 -18.39 -14.30
CA VAL A 165 0.89 -18.69 -13.77
C VAL A 165 1.49 -19.78 -14.63
N ASP A 166 2.55 -19.46 -15.36
CA ASP A 166 3.28 -20.41 -16.21
C ASP A 166 4.52 -20.93 -15.48
N GLY A 167 4.52 -22.22 -15.19
CA GLY A 167 5.62 -22.95 -14.55
C GLY A 167 6.67 -23.47 -15.53
N GLY A 168 6.52 -23.24 -16.85
CA GLY A 168 7.44 -23.80 -17.87
C GLY A 168 8.86 -23.22 -17.85
N GLY A 169 9.08 -22.07 -17.21
CA GLY A 169 10.35 -21.35 -17.16
C GLY A 169 11.29 -21.71 -16.01
N ASN A 170 11.12 -22.86 -15.35
CA ASN A 170 11.85 -23.36 -14.19
C ASN A 170 13.24 -22.70 -13.93
N PRO A 171 13.57 -22.30 -12.68
CA PRO A 171 12.82 -22.49 -11.45
C PRO A 171 11.78 -21.38 -11.17
N LYS A 172 11.58 -20.43 -12.08
CA LYS A 172 10.69 -19.28 -11.89
C LYS A 172 9.37 -19.47 -12.63
N PHE A 173 8.32 -19.01 -11.99
CA PHE A 173 6.96 -18.96 -12.52
C PHE A 173 6.73 -17.58 -13.14
N ALA A 174 6.24 -17.55 -14.37
CA ALA A 174 5.77 -16.32 -14.98
C ALA A 174 4.33 -16.06 -14.51
N ILE A 175 4.09 -14.90 -13.93
CA ILE A 175 2.79 -14.44 -13.44
C ILE A 175 2.28 -13.37 -14.40
N ASP A 176 1.06 -13.51 -14.86
CA ASP A 176 0.28 -12.48 -15.56
C ASP A 176 -1.14 -12.52 -14.98
N ALA A 177 -1.46 -11.58 -14.09
CA ALA A 177 -2.72 -11.57 -13.37
C ALA A 177 -3.30 -10.16 -13.27
N LYS A 178 -4.62 -10.10 -13.07
CA LYS A 178 -5.37 -8.87 -12.78
C LYS A 178 -6.18 -9.06 -11.51
N LEU A 179 -5.99 -8.15 -10.57
CA LEU A 179 -6.89 -7.98 -9.43
C LEU A 179 -7.90 -6.90 -9.78
N LEU A 180 -9.17 -7.20 -9.60
CA LEU A 180 -10.29 -6.32 -9.93
C LEU A 180 -10.98 -5.89 -8.65
N HIS A 181 -11.28 -4.60 -8.53
CA HIS A 181 -12.11 -4.07 -7.45
C HIS A 181 -13.05 -3.03 -8.05
N ASP A 182 -14.35 -3.35 -8.03
CA ASP A 182 -15.37 -2.61 -8.78
C ASP A 182 -15.01 -2.50 -10.28
N GLU A 183 -14.80 -1.28 -10.79
CA GLU A 183 -14.40 -1.00 -12.17
C GLU A 183 -12.88 -0.90 -12.36
N ASP A 184 -12.11 -0.93 -11.27
CA ASP A 184 -10.67 -0.74 -11.29
C ASP A 184 -9.90 -2.06 -11.39
N ALA A 185 -8.69 -1.99 -11.93
CA ALA A 185 -7.81 -3.15 -12.07
C ALA A 185 -6.37 -2.86 -11.70
N LEU A 186 -5.75 -3.78 -10.96
CA LEU A 186 -4.30 -3.85 -10.78
C LEU A 186 -3.75 -4.98 -11.64
N GLU A 187 -2.88 -4.67 -12.58
CA GLU A 187 -2.16 -5.64 -13.38
C GLU A 187 -0.86 -6.06 -12.69
N LEU A 188 -0.65 -7.37 -12.57
CA LEU A 188 0.48 -7.99 -11.91
C LEU A 188 1.25 -8.83 -12.93
N LYS A 189 2.50 -8.48 -13.23
CA LYS A 189 3.34 -9.23 -14.18
C LYS A 189 4.75 -9.43 -13.65
N GLY A 190 5.26 -10.64 -13.74
CA GLY A 190 6.62 -10.88 -13.28
C GLY A 190 7.05 -12.34 -13.29
N LEU A 191 8.20 -12.56 -12.68
CA LEU A 191 8.83 -13.87 -12.54
C LEU A 191 9.22 -14.06 -11.08
N ILE A 192 8.65 -15.08 -10.42
CA ILE A 192 8.99 -15.44 -9.04
C ILE A 192 9.20 -16.95 -8.92
N ASP A 193 10.04 -17.40 -8.01
CA ASP A 193 10.17 -18.82 -7.68
C ASP A 193 9.29 -19.24 -6.49
N MET A 194 9.37 -20.51 -6.10
CA MET A 194 8.61 -21.06 -4.96
C MET A 194 8.97 -20.41 -3.61
N LYS A 195 10.11 -19.74 -3.50
CA LYS A 195 10.54 -18.97 -2.32
C LYS A 195 10.18 -17.49 -2.45
N ALA A 196 9.37 -17.13 -3.44
CA ALA A 196 9.02 -15.78 -3.82
C ALA A 196 10.23 -14.91 -4.23
N VAL A 197 11.38 -15.53 -4.64
CA VAL A 197 12.53 -14.78 -5.15
C VAL A 197 12.30 -14.40 -6.60
N GLY A 198 12.38 -13.11 -6.91
CA GLY A 198 12.15 -12.61 -8.26
C GLY A 198 11.69 -11.17 -8.31
N SER A 199 10.88 -10.84 -9.31
CA SER A 199 10.35 -9.50 -9.50
C SER A 199 8.90 -9.53 -9.97
N LEU A 200 8.12 -8.55 -9.51
CA LEU A 200 6.74 -8.34 -9.89
C LEU A 200 6.50 -6.87 -10.20
N THR A 201 5.96 -6.58 -11.37
CA THR A 201 5.49 -5.25 -11.74
C THR A 201 4.01 -5.15 -11.43
N VAL A 202 3.61 -4.07 -10.77
CA VAL A 202 2.20 -3.73 -10.49
C VAL A 202 1.86 -2.46 -11.26
N LYS A 203 0.82 -2.50 -12.08
CA LYS A 203 0.35 -1.34 -12.85
C LYS A 203 -1.14 -1.15 -12.68
N SER A 204 -1.55 0.11 -12.69
CA SER A 204 -2.95 0.50 -12.80
C SER A 204 -3.04 1.89 -13.41
N ASP A 205 -4.00 2.11 -14.28
CA ASP A 205 -4.30 3.45 -14.75
C ASP A 205 -5.06 4.25 -13.69
N HIS A 206 -5.94 3.58 -12.93
CA HIS A 206 -6.70 4.13 -11.83
C HIS A 206 -7.06 3.01 -10.84
N PHE A 207 -7.02 3.32 -9.53
CA PHE A 207 -7.47 2.40 -8.49
C PHE A 207 -7.99 3.17 -7.27
N ALA A 208 -9.28 3.02 -6.98
CA ALA A 208 -9.93 3.66 -5.86
C ALA A 208 -9.44 3.11 -4.51
N LEU A 209 -9.10 4.00 -3.59
CA LEU A 209 -8.59 3.64 -2.26
C LEU A 209 -9.66 3.69 -1.17
N THR A 210 -10.89 4.05 -1.50
CA THR A 210 -11.99 4.20 -0.53
C THR A 210 -12.26 2.90 0.25
N ALA A 211 -12.09 1.75 -0.37
CA ALA A 211 -12.21 0.45 0.29
C ALA A 211 -11.20 0.28 1.46
N PHE A 212 -10.08 1.00 1.43
CA PHE A 212 -9.04 0.95 2.46
C PHE A 212 -9.18 2.02 3.54
N ALA A 213 -10.31 2.74 3.59
CA ALA A 213 -10.59 3.73 4.63
C ALA A 213 -10.39 3.21 6.07
N PRO A 214 -10.75 1.95 6.43
CA PRO A 214 -10.47 1.43 7.77
C PRO A 214 -8.97 1.36 8.11
N LEU A 215 -8.09 1.11 7.12
CA LEU A 215 -6.64 1.15 7.34
C LEU A 215 -6.14 2.58 7.55
N ALA A 216 -6.67 3.54 6.80
CA ALA A 216 -6.32 4.95 6.96
C ALA A 216 -6.74 5.47 8.35
N GLU A 217 -7.88 5.03 8.88
CA GLU A 217 -8.34 5.38 10.22
C GLU A 217 -7.46 4.76 11.31
N GLU A 218 -7.14 3.49 11.21
CA GLU A 218 -6.33 2.78 12.22
C GLU A 218 -4.89 3.28 12.29
N PHE A 219 -4.21 3.35 11.15
CA PHE A 219 -2.79 3.68 11.08
C PHE A 219 -2.51 5.17 10.89
N GLY A 220 -3.34 5.86 10.12
CA GLY A 220 -3.17 7.28 9.80
C GLY A 220 -4.00 8.23 10.65
N LYS A 221 -4.92 7.70 11.46
CA LYS A 221 -5.93 8.49 12.19
C LYS A 221 -6.69 9.47 11.29
N VAL A 222 -6.97 9.01 10.06
CA VAL A 222 -7.70 9.77 9.05
C VAL A 222 -9.05 9.13 8.84
N LYS A 223 -10.11 9.78 9.33
CA LYS A 223 -11.50 9.38 9.13
C LYS A 223 -12.01 9.77 7.74
N ASN A 224 -13.04 9.09 7.26
CA ASN A 224 -13.72 9.40 5.99
C ASN A 224 -12.73 9.47 4.82
N PHE A 225 -11.72 8.60 4.82
CA PHE A 225 -10.70 8.55 3.78
C PHE A 225 -11.31 8.20 2.42
N GLN A 226 -10.99 9.00 1.40
CA GLN A 226 -11.46 8.86 0.03
C GLN A 226 -10.36 9.25 -0.95
N GLY A 227 -10.52 8.83 -2.21
CA GLY A 227 -9.64 9.16 -3.32
C GLY A 227 -9.14 7.94 -4.04
N ALA A 228 -8.21 8.15 -4.94
CA ALA A 228 -7.66 7.10 -5.79
C ALA A 228 -6.14 7.27 -5.96
N VAL A 229 -5.52 6.25 -6.52
CA VAL A 229 -4.20 6.33 -7.12
C VAL A 229 -4.32 6.10 -8.62
N ALA A 230 -3.55 6.86 -9.39
CA ALA A 230 -3.49 6.72 -10.83
C ALA A 230 -2.05 6.54 -11.30
N ASP A 231 -1.89 6.16 -12.56
CA ASP A 231 -0.58 5.94 -13.19
C ASP A 231 0.37 5.10 -12.32
N VAL A 232 -0.20 4.09 -11.65
CA VAL A 232 0.54 3.19 -10.78
C VAL A 232 1.54 2.40 -11.62
N ASN A 233 2.81 2.50 -11.29
CA ASN A 233 3.87 1.71 -11.91
C ASN A 233 4.91 1.34 -10.85
N LEU A 234 4.72 0.19 -10.23
CA LEU A 234 5.54 -0.31 -9.15
C LEU A 234 6.33 -1.53 -9.58
N LEU A 235 7.55 -1.63 -9.11
CA LEU A 235 8.40 -2.80 -9.24
C LEU A 235 8.73 -3.31 -7.84
N TRP A 236 8.24 -4.50 -7.53
CA TRP A 236 8.65 -5.27 -6.37
C TRP A 236 9.74 -6.25 -6.76
N THR A 237 10.79 -6.36 -5.95
CA THR A 237 11.88 -7.32 -6.14
C THR A 237 12.21 -8.00 -4.82
N ASN A 238 12.51 -9.30 -4.89
CA ASN A 238 13.01 -10.07 -3.77
C ASN A 238 14.22 -10.89 -4.24
N SER A 239 15.38 -10.63 -3.66
CA SER A 239 16.62 -11.37 -3.95
C SER A 239 16.80 -12.60 -3.05
N GLY A 240 15.91 -12.79 -2.06
CA GLY A 240 16.05 -13.79 -0.99
C GLY A 240 16.71 -13.24 0.27
N GLU A 241 17.58 -12.26 0.14
CA GLU A 241 18.21 -11.53 1.25
C GLU A 241 17.52 -10.19 1.50
N ASP A 242 17.17 -9.48 0.41
CA ASP A 242 16.56 -8.16 0.45
C ASP A 242 15.24 -8.13 -0.34
N ILE A 243 14.26 -7.46 0.24
CA ILE A 243 12.99 -7.11 -0.43
C ILE A 243 13.01 -5.61 -0.68
N ALA A 244 12.79 -5.22 -1.93
CA ALA A 244 12.72 -3.82 -2.32
C ALA A 244 11.46 -3.54 -3.13
N MET A 245 10.93 -2.33 -2.98
CA MET A 245 9.83 -1.81 -3.79
C MET A 245 10.18 -0.42 -4.29
N SER A 246 9.98 -0.19 -5.57
CA SER A 246 10.22 1.11 -6.20
C SER A 246 9.17 1.43 -7.24
N GLY A 247 9.00 2.69 -7.57
CA GLY A 247 8.09 3.09 -8.63
C GLY A 247 7.55 4.48 -8.52
N THR A 248 6.45 4.70 -9.22
CA THR A 248 5.73 5.97 -9.23
C THR A 248 4.24 5.73 -9.06
N VAL A 249 3.58 6.69 -8.43
CA VAL A 249 2.14 6.73 -8.25
C VAL A 249 1.67 8.18 -8.30
N VAL A 250 0.53 8.43 -8.90
CA VAL A 250 -0.18 9.70 -8.80
C VAL A 250 -1.27 9.54 -7.76
N LEU A 251 -1.22 10.37 -6.72
CA LEU A 251 -2.27 10.46 -5.70
C LEU A 251 -3.36 11.37 -6.24
N GLU A 252 -4.60 10.87 -6.37
CA GLU A 252 -5.71 11.64 -6.92
C GLU A 252 -6.70 11.97 -5.83
N LYS A 253 -6.68 13.23 -5.40
CA LYS A 253 -7.65 13.79 -4.44
C LYS A 253 -7.84 12.89 -3.21
N LEU A 254 -6.75 12.39 -2.66
CA LEU A 254 -6.81 11.70 -1.39
C LEU A 254 -7.26 12.71 -0.34
N THR A 255 -8.41 12.47 0.25
CA THR A 255 -9.03 13.36 1.23
C THR A 255 -9.49 12.57 2.45
N GLY A 256 -9.63 13.26 3.55
CA GLY A 256 -10.15 12.70 4.79
C GLY A 256 -10.19 13.74 5.89
N VAL A 257 -10.42 13.28 7.11
CA VAL A 257 -10.44 14.12 8.31
C VAL A 257 -9.37 13.59 9.25
N ALA A 258 -8.29 14.34 9.41
CA ALA A 258 -7.25 14.03 10.38
C ALA A 258 -7.72 14.39 11.79
N VAL A 259 -7.42 13.52 12.76
CA VAL A 259 -7.78 13.72 14.17
C VAL A 259 -6.49 13.96 14.95
N TYR A 260 -6.41 15.11 15.62
CA TYR A 260 -5.29 15.46 16.50
C TYR A 260 -5.83 15.97 17.86
N GLY A 261 -5.64 15.20 18.90
CA GLY A 261 -6.32 15.44 20.18
C GLY A 261 -7.83 15.36 20.03
N ASP A 262 -8.53 16.42 20.42
CA ASP A 262 -9.99 16.58 20.27
C ASP A 262 -10.40 17.35 19.00
N GLU A 263 -9.45 17.77 18.19
CA GLU A 263 -9.69 18.57 16.99
C GLU A 263 -9.72 17.71 15.72
N GLU A 264 -10.57 18.05 14.78
CA GLU A 264 -10.74 17.40 13.49
C GLU A 264 -10.46 18.39 12.35
N PHE A 265 -9.56 18.02 11.44
CA PHE A 265 -9.17 18.87 10.31
C PHE A 265 -9.41 18.15 8.99
N PRO A 266 -10.17 18.71 8.05
CA PRO A 266 -10.20 18.23 6.67
C PRO A 266 -8.78 18.30 6.07
N VAL A 267 -8.31 17.17 5.56
CA VAL A 267 -6.99 17.07 4.94
C VAL A 267 -7.09 16.50 3.53
N GLY A 268 -6.14 16.85 2.69
CA GLY A 268 -6.05 16.30 1.34
C GLY A 268 -4.63 16.28 0.82
N ILE A 269 -4.37 15.31 -0.06
CA ILE A 269 -3.09 15.16 -0.75
C ILE A 269 -3.39 14.84 -2.22
N ASP A 270 -2.71 15.56 -3.13
CA ASP A 270 -2.81 15.34 -4.57
C ASP A 270 -1.44 15.53 -5.22
N GLY A 271 -1.08 14.67 -6.18
CA GLY A 271 0.15 14.81 -6.93
C GLY A 271 0.95 13.54 -7.11
N LYS A 272 2.07 13.65 -7.82
CA LYS A 272 2.93 12.52 -8.17
C LYS A 272 4.01 12.27 -7.13
N VAL A 273 4.14 11.01 -6.74
CA VAL A 273 5.18 10.52 -5.83
C VAL A 273 5.99 9.44 -6.53
N ALA A 274 7.30 9.55 -6.48
CA ALA A 274 8.25 8.51 -6.85
C ALA A 274 8.95 8.01 -5.59
N PHE A 275 9.13 6.71 -5.46
CA PHE A 275 9.78 6.13 -4.30
C PHE A 275 10.58 4.87 -4.63
N ASN A 276 11.49 4.54 -3.75
CA ASN A 276 12.14 3.25 -3.66
C ASN A 276 12.28 2.87 -2.18
N ASP A 277 12.91 1.74 -1.90
CA ASP A 277 13.17 1.23 -0.54
C ASP A 277 13.97 2.19 0.35
N LYS A 278 14.55 3.25 -0.20
CA LYS A 278 15.47 4.17 0.47
C LYS A 278 15.07 5.63 0.39
N ALA A 279 14.20 6.00 -0.54
CA ALA A 279 13.88 7.40 -0.78
C ALA A 279 12.46 7.60 -1.29
N VAL A 280 11.90 8.77 -0.98
CA VAL A 280 10.64 9.29 -1.54
C VAL A 280 10.92 10.65 -2.15
N LYS A 281 10.38 10.90 -3.34
CA LYS A 281 10.50 12.17 -4.05
C LYS A 281 9.15 12.62 -4.59
N SER A 282 8.88 13.91 -4.47
CA SER A 282 7.78 14.57 -5.20
C SER A 282 8.26 15.89 -5.77
N ASP A 283 7.93 16.14 -7.04
CA ASP A 283 8.22 17.41 -7.69
C ASP A 283 7.05 18.41 -7.53
N LYS A 284 5.85 17.92 -7.22
CA LYS A 284 4.68 18.77 -6.99
C LYS A 284 3.61 17.96 -6.23
N LEU A 285 3.61 18.07 -4.91
CA LEU A 285 2.60 17.49 -4.05
C LEU A 285 1.75 18.63 -3.47
N LEU A 286 0.46 18.60 -3.73
CA LEU A 286 -0.49 19.55 -3.14
C LEU A 286 -1.00 18.98 -1.83
N LEU A 287 -0.80 19.72 -0.77
CA LEU A 287 -1.29 19.43 0.58
C LEU A 287 -2.43 20.38 0.88
N THR A 288 -3.55 19.87 1.32
CA THR A 288 -4.69 20.69 1.73
C THR A 288 -5.01 20.42 3.19
N VAL A 289 -5.17 21.45 3.99
CA VAL A 289 -5.60 21.37 5.38
C VAL A 289 -6.63 22.45 5.61
N ASP A 290 -7.83 22.09 6.06
CA ASP A 290 -8.95 22.99 6.30
C ASP A 290 -9.24 23.92 5.10
N GLY A 291 -9.23 23.34 3.90
CA GLY A 291 -9.49 24.06 2.64
C GLY A 291 -8.32 24.94 2.15
N GLN A 292 -7.22 24.98 2.86
CA GLN A 292 -6.03 25.77 2.51
C GLN A 292 -4.99 24.87 1.85
N THR A 293 -4.37 25.34 0.77
CA THR A 293 -3.48 24.54 -0.04
C THR A 293 -2.03 25.04 0.03
N ALA A 294 -1.11 24.12 0.21
CA ALA A 294 0.33 24.33 0.07
C ALA A 294 0.89 23.31 -0.94
N GLN A 295 1.93 23.71 -1.66
CA GLN A 295 2.66 22.85 -2.56
C GLN A 295 3.99 22.44 -1.91
N LEU A 296 4.26 21.13 -1.90
CA LEU A 296 5.49 20.54 -1.44
C LEU A 296 6.29 19.97 -2.63
N ASN A 297 7.53 20.41 -2.77
CA ASN A 297 8.52 19.79 -3.64
C ASN A 297 9.66 19.29 -2.76
N GLY A 298 10.13 18.07 -2.94
CA GLY A 298 11.23 17.59 -2.13
C GLY A 298 11.56 16.13 -2.30
N ASP A 299 12.64 15.76 -1.66
CA ASP A 299 13.13 14.41 -1.55
C ASP A 299 13.51 14.08 -0.09
N LEU A 300 13.20 12.84 0.33
CA LEU A 300 13.58 12.26 1.61
C LEU A 300 14.33 10.96 1.35
N ASP A 301 15.51 10.81 1.95
CA ASP A 301 16.32 9.60 1.97
C ASP A 301 16.28 9.01 3.38
N PHE A 302 15.82 7.76 3.49
CA PHE A 302 15.73 6.98 4.72
C PHE A 302 16.51 5.66 4.62
N LYS A 303 17.57 5.66 3.81
CA LYS A 303 18.50 4.53 3.68
C LYS A 303 19.05 4.09 5.03
N ASP A 304 19.29 5.04 5.90
CA ASP A 304 19.58 4.84 7.31
C ASP A 304 18.36 5.30 8.12
N LYS A 305 17.67 4.36 8.79
CA LYS A 305 16.47 4.65 9.59
C LYS A 305 16.77 5.57 10.78
N ASP A 306 18.01 5.52 11.26
CA ASP A 306 18.47 6.35 12.37
C ASP A 306 19.02 7.70 11.90
N ASN A 307 19.16 7.90 10.59
CA ASN A 307 19.70 9.13 10.00
C ASN A 307 18.94 9.49 8.72
N ILE A 308 17.72 10.01 8.88
CA ILE A 308 16.91 10.50 7.77
C ILE A 308 17.53 11.77 7.21
N GLN A 309 17.67 11.83 5.89
CA GLN A 309 18.14 13.01 5.17
C GLN A 309 17.08 13.46 4.16
N GLY A 310 17.06 14.75 3.87
CA GLY A 310 16.13 15.26 2.89
C GLY A 310 16.25 16.75 2.67
N ARG A 311 15.53 17.22 1.68
CA ARG A 311 15.39 18.65 1.38
C ARG A 311 14.09 18.88 0.64
N GLY A 312 13.59 20.09 0.77
CA GLY A 312 12.38 20.45 0.03
C GLY A 312 12.07 21.92 0.14
N LEU A 313 10.99 22.26 -0.53
CA LEU A 313 10.41 23.60 -0.53
C LEU A 313 8.89 23.45 -0.38
N LEU A 314 8.36 24.02 0.71
CA LEU A 314 6.93 24.21 0.89
C LEU A 314 6.57 25.63 0.48
N THR A 315 5.58 25.78 -0.39
CA THR A 315 5.07 27.08 -0.83
C THR A 315 3.57 27.18 -0.69
N SER A 316 3.06 28.35 -0.34
CA SER A 316 1.63 28.63 -0.41
C SER A 316 1.42 30.11 -0.74
N ASP A 317 0.46 30.40 -1.61
CA ASP A 317 0.14 31.78 -1.95
C ASP A 317 -0.62 32.48 -0.81
N LEU A 318 -1.43 31.72 -0.08
CA LEU A 318 -2.28 32.23 1.00
C LEU A 318 -2.58 31.11 2.01
N LEU A 319 -2.30 31.37 3.29
CA LEU A 319 -2.84 30.64 4.42
C LEU A 319 -3.65 31.58 5.30
N LYS A 320 -4.80 31.12 5.77
CA LYS A 320 -5.63 31.83 6.74
C LYS A 320 -5.49 31.17 8.10
N ILE A 321 -5.01 31.92 9.07
CA ILE A 321 -4.90 31.48 10.46
C ILE A 321 -5.90 32.31 11.28
N LYS A 322 -7.02 31.70 11.62
CA LYS A 322 -8.18 32.42 12.18
C LYS A 322 -8.65 33.51 11.22
N ASN A 323 -8.51 34.78 11.58
CA ASN A 323 -8.91 35.93 10.75
C ASN A 323 -7.72 36.61 10.05
N GLU A 324 -6.52 36.08 10.22
CA GLU A 324 -5.30 36.65 9.67
C GLU A 324 -4.89 35.93 8.39
N GLU A 325 -4.39 36.69 7.41
CA GLU A 325 -3.89 36.15 6.15
C GLU A 325 -2.36 36.21 6.11
N VAL A 326 -1.75 35.04 5.91
CA VAL A 326 -0.32 34.91 5.63
C VAL A 326 -0.15 34.60 4.15
N ARG A 327 0.60 35.41 3.44
CA ARG A 327 0.74 35.32 1.98
C ARG A 327 2.16 35.04 1.55
N LYS A 328 2.31 34.55 0.31
CA LYS A 328 3.63 34.30 -0.36
C LYS A 328 4.57 33.49 0.52
N ILE A 329 4.07 32.43 1.10
CA ILE A 329 4.83 31.59 1.99
C ILE A 329 5.83 30.77 1.17
N SER A 330 7.07 30.76 1.59
CA SER A 330 8.16 29.97 1.01
C SER A 330 9.05 29.45 2.13
N VAL A 331 9.03 28.14 2.35
CA VAL A 331 9.74 27.47 3.42
C VAL A 331 10.68 26.41 2.85
N PRO A 332 11.91 26.79 2.48
CA PRO A 332 12.94 25.80 2.15
C PRO A 332 13.38 25.07 3.42
N PHE A 333 13.42 23.75 3.38
CA PHE A 333 13.85 22.93 4.51
C PHE A 333 14.90 21.91 4.10
N ARG A 334 15.69 21.48 5.08
CA ARG A 334 16.61 20.33 4.98
C ARG A 334 16.46 19.46 6.21
N ILE A 335 16.65 18.16 6.03
CA ILE A 335 16.78 17.21 7.12
C ILE A 335 18.18 16.61 7.02
N ILE A 336 18.98 16.79 8.05
CA ILE A 336 20.36 16.30 8.14
C ILE A 336 20.56 15.80 9.56
N ASP A 337 21.08 14.59 9.73
CA ASP A 337 21.37 13.97 11.02
C ASP A 337 20.14 14.00 11.97
N ASN A 338 18.98 13.66 11.44
CA ASN A 338 17.69 13.71 12.15
C ASN A 338 17.27 15.11 12.66
N LYS A 339 17.83 16.16 12.10
CA LYS A 339 17.44 17.53 12.39
C LYS A 339 16.79 18.17 11.18
N ALA A 340 15.56 18.63 11.34
CA ALA A 340 14.87 19.44 10.35
C ALA A 340 15.33 20.90 10.50
N GLN A 341 15.85 21.47 9.43
CA GLN A 341 16.39 22.83 9.41
C GLN A 341 15.66 23.68 8.38
N ILE A 342 15.19 24.83 8.80
CA ILE A 342 14.64 25.89 7.99
C ILE A 342 15.62 27.07 8.06
N ASN A 343 16.40 27.29 7.01
CA ASN A 343 17.45 28.31 7.05
C ASN A 343 16.94 29.71 6.69
N THR A 344 15.88 29.84 5.92
CA THR A 344 15.29 31.11 5.53
C THR A 344 13.89 30.89 4.98
N ALA A 345 12.89 30.80 5.83
CA ALA A 345 11.50 30.86 5.39
C ALA A 345 11.08 32.34 5.28
N ARG A 346 10.16 32.61 4.35
CA ARG A 346 9.61 33.95 4.12
C ARG A 346 8.13 33.92 3.99
N ALA A 347 7.47 34.94 4.51
CA ALA A 347 6.07 35.18 4.33
C ALA A 347 5.73 36.67 4.38
N GLU A 348 4.61 37.06 3.84
CA GLU A 348 3.99 38.37 4.04
C GLU A 348 2.84 38.22 5.03
N PHE A 349 2.83 39.03 6.07
CA PHE A 349 1.80 39.06 7.10
C PHE A 349 1.50 40.48 7.52
N GLY A 350 0.23 40.85 7.67
CA GLY A 350 -0.16 42.19 8.11
C GLY A 350 0.37 43.33 7.22
N GLY A 351 0.65 43.06 5.96
CA GLY A 351 1.27 44.04 5.03
C GLY A 351 2.79 44.24 5.22
N GLY A 352 3.39 43.53 6.14
CA GLY A 352 4.83 43.48 6.37
C GLY A 352 5.46 42.17 5.94
N ARG A 353 6.73 42.01 6.26
CA ARG A 353 7.53 40.82 5.95
C ARG A 353 7.90 40.07 7.21
N VAL A 354 7.90 38.76 7.10
CA VAL A 354 8.34 37.84 8.16
C VAL A 354 9.38 36.91 7.57
N ASP A 355 10.58 36.92 8.12
CA ASP A 355 11.63 35.95 7.86
C ASP A 355 11.77 35.03 9.08
N PHE A 356 11.87 33.72 8.84
CA PHE A 356 11.87 32.69 9.87
C PHE A 356 12.99 31.69 9.62
N LEU A 357 13.70 31.31 10.67
CA LEU A 357 14.63 30.18 10.65
C LEU A 357 14.35 29.27 11.84
N ALA A 358 14.56 27.98 11.69
CA ALA A 358 14.35 27.01 12.75
C ALA A 358 15.22 25.76 12.57
N GLU A 359 15.55 25.16 13.69
CA GLU A 359 16.07 23.79 13.76
C GLU A 359 15.19 23.00 14.73
N TYR A 360 14.79 21.81 14.31
CA TYR A 360 14.00 20.87 15.10
C TYR A 360 14.67 19.50 15.09
N ASP A 361 14.98 18.96 16.25
CA ASP A 361 15.57 17.64 16.42
C ASP A 361 14.46 16.60 16.48
N LEU A 362 14.38 15.73 15.46
CA LEU A 362 13.33 14.72 15.30
C LEU A 362 13.36 13.63 16.41
N GLY A 363 14.51 13.43 17.05
CA GLY A 363 14.68 12.44 18.11
C GLY A 363 14.27 12.99 19.49
N SER A 364 14.83 14.14 19.86
CA SER A 364 14.60 14.73 21.19
C SER A 364 13.39 15.67 21.25
N GLY A 365 12.93 16.19 20.11
CA GLY A 365 11.89 17.22 20.05
C GLY A 365 12.38 18.64 20.39
N ASN A 366 13.70 18.85 20.52
CA ASN A 366 14.24 20.17 20.77
C ASN A 366 14.00 21.09 19.58
N VAL A 367 13.55 22.32 19.84
CA VAL A 367 13.34 23.34 18.84
C VAL A 367 14.15 24.60 19.20
N VAL A 368 14.78 25.17 18.19
CA VAL A 368 15.39 26.51 18.24
C VAL A 368 14.92 27.26 17.01
N ALA A 369 14.34 28.44 17.19
CA ALA A 369 13.87 29.24 16.08
C ALA A 369 14.20 30.74 16.31
N ALA A 370 14.26 31.46 15.20
CA ALA A 370 14.32 32.93 15.24
C ALA A 370 13.39 33.49 14.16
N LEU A 371 12.81 34.62 14.47
CA LEU A 371 11.82 35.32 13.67
C LEU A 371 12.26 36.78 13.52
N ASP A 372 12.39 37.25 12.31
CA ASP A 372 12.58 38.66 12.00
C ASP A 372 11.32 39.23 11.37
N VAL A 373 10.84 40.32 11.90
CA VAL A 373 9.59 40.98 11.53
C VAL A 373 9.84 42.39 11.06
N GLU A 374 9.30 42.76 9.90
CA GLU A 374 9.46 44.08 9.34
C GLU A 374 8.12 44.66 8.95
N ASN A 375 7.72 45.80 9.56
CA ASN A 375 6.49 46.55 9.28
C ASN A 375 5.19 45.69 9.34
N VAL A 376 5.17 44.69 10.21
CA VAL A 376 3.98 43.87 10.39
C VAL A 376 2.92 44.61 11.18
N LYS A 377 1.70 44.69 10.61
CA LYS A 377 0.56 45.27 11.29
C LYS A 377 -0.35 44.15 11.79
N THR A 378 -0.65 44.11 13.05
CA THR A 378 -1.50 43.15 13.70
C THR A 378 -2.45 43.80 14.69
N ALA A 379 -3.64 43.23 14.84
CA ALA A 379 -4.61 43.60 15.85
C ALA A 379 -4.58 42.55 16.99
N PRO A 380 -3.93 42.83 18.12
CA PRO A 380 -3.73 41.87 19.18
C PRO A 380 -5.02 41.47 19.91
N LEU A 381 -6.08 42.30 19.77
CA LEU A 381 -7.39 42.05 20.39
C LEU A 381 -8.46 41.96 19.30
N HIS A 382 -9.04 40.77 19.16
CA HIS A 382 -10.07 40.46 18.17
C HIS A 382 -11.31 41.40 18.23
N ASP A 383 -11.62 41.84 19.44
CA ASP A 383 -12.79 42.69 19.70
C ASP A 383 -12.51 44.17 19.42
N ARG A 384 -11.29 44.54 19.04
CA ARG A 384 -10.89 45.92 18.76
C ARG A 384 -10.04 46.04 17.48
N PRO A 385 -10.63 45.79 16.31
CA PRO A 385 -9.91 45.77 15.03
C PRO A 385 -9.27 47.10 14.60
N TYR A 386 -9.62 48.21 15.29
CA TYR A 386 -9.04 49.53 15.08
C TYR A 386 -7.75 49.77 15.89
N ASP A 387 -7.42 48.91 16.83
CA ASP A 387 -6.15 48.94 17.57
C ASP A 387 -5.06 48.17 16.82
N VAL A 388 -4.61 48.73 15.69
CA VAL A 388 -3.54 48.14 14.88
C VAL A 388 -2.19 48.50 15.46
N PHE A 389 -1.39 47.47 15.73
CA PHE A 389 0.00 47.60 16.13
C PHE A 389 0.91 47.35 14.94
N THR A 390 1.98 48.15 14.82
CA THR A 390 3.08 47.84 13.91
C THR A 390 4.21 47.20 14.73
N VAL A 391 4.72 46.09 14.27
CA VAL A 391 5.78 45.31 14.92
C VAL A 391 6.99 45.24 14.00
N ASP A 392 8.15 45.66 14.52
CA ASP A 392 9.45 45.49 13.88
C ASP A 392 10.42 44.91 14.89
N GLY A 393 11.24 43.96 14.49
CA GLY A 393 12.34 43.45 15.34
C GLY A 393 12.53 41.94 15.22
N SER A 394 13.40 41.43 16.05
CA SER A 394 13.79 40.02 16.06
C SER A 394 13.37 39.35 17.35
N MET A 395 12.90 38.12 17.23
CA MET A 395 12.49 37.27 18.35
C MET A 395 13.16 35.91 18.23
N ALA A 396 13.50 35.30 19.35
CA ALA A 396 14.07 33.96 19.41
C ALA A 396 13.18 33.03 20.24
N MET A 397 13.05 31.78 19.81
CA MET A 397 12.32 30.75 20.52
C MET A 397 13.24 29.54 20.77
N LYS A 398 13.18 28.98 22.00
CA LYS A 398 13.86 27.73 22.34
C LYS A 398 12.93 26.90 23.20
N GLY A 399 12.99 25.56 23.04
CA GLY A 399 12.19 24.70 23.87
C GLY A 399 12.15 23.26 23.36
N ILE A 400 11.16 22.54 23.86
CA ILE A 400 10.86 21.15 23.48
C ILE A 400 9.44 21.12 22.98
N VAL A 401 9.26 20.51 21.79
CA VAL A 401 7.95 20.20 21.21
C VAL A 401 7.99 18.74 20.79
N LYS A 402 7.35 17.86 21.57
CA LYS A 402 7.35 16.42 21.32
C LYS A 402 6.07 15.79 21.81
N ASP A 403 5.50 14.91 20.99
CA ASP A 403 4.19 14.29 21.23
C ASP A 403 3.13 15.40 21.46
N ASP A 404 2.30 15.30 22.48
CA ASP A 404 1.27 16.31 22.81
C ASP A 404 1.77 17.36 23.84
N LYS A 405 3.09 17.49 24.02
CA LYS A 405 3.68 18.41 25.00
C LYS A 405 4.56 19.44 24.31
N PHE A 406 4.41 20.69 24.76
CA PHE A 406 5.34 21.74 24.41
C PHE A 406 5.75 22.51 25.67
N GLU A 407 6.99 22.93 25.67
CA GLU A 407 7.57 23.82 26.67
C GLU A 407 8.56 24.72 25.95
N VAL A 408 8.20 25.98 25.73
CA VAL A 408 8.96 26.91 24.93
C VAL A 408 9.17 28.22 25.66
N ASN A 409 10.37 28.77 25.49
CA ASN A 409 10.71 30.12 25.90
C ASN A 409 10.79 30.99 24.64
N LEU A 410 10.10 32.14 24.66
CA LEU A 410 10.11 33.15 23.62
C LEU A 410 10.75 34.42 24.21
N ALA A 411 11.85 34.84 23.61
CA ALA A 411 12.56 36.03 24.02
C ALA A 411 12.67 37.03 22.85
N ALA A 412 12.50 38.30 23.13
CA ALA A 412 12.79 39.38 22.19
C ALA A 412 13.65 40.42 22.83
N ASP A 413 14.55 40.95 22.01
CA ASP A 413 15.50 41.99 22.35
C ASP A 413 15.40 43.08 21.26
N THR A 414 15.10 44.33 21.64
CA THR A 414 15.00 45.44 20.70
C THR A 414 13.81 45.45 19.73
N VAL A 415 12.66 44.92 20.11
CA VAL A 415 11.42 45.02 19.32
C VAL A 415 10.88 46.46 19.38
N ARG A 416 10.42 47.00 18.25
CA ARG A 416 9.66 48.24 18.17
C ARG A 416 8.20 47.96 18.04
N LEU A 417 7.42 48.59 18.89
CA LEU A 417 5.96 48.52 18.83
C LEU A 417 5.39 49.89 18.54
N GLY A 418 4.73 50.07 17.42
CA GLY A 418 4.01 51.28 17.07
C GLY A 418 2.53 51.10 17.31
N TRP A 419 1.87 52.02 18.03
CA TRP A 419 0.44 52.04 18.24
C TRP A 419 -0.10 53.48 18.16
N ARG A 420 -0.85 53.80 17.14
CA ARG A 420 -1.26 55.20 16.82
C ARG A 420 -0.05 56.12 16.73
N ASP A 421 0.01 57.16 17.59
CA ASP A 421 1.16 58.12 17.67
C ASP A 421 2.21 57.70 18.68
N LEU A 422 2.03 56.57 19.34
CA LEU A 422 2.99 56.04 20.31
C LEU A 422 3.91 55.03 19.63
N LEU A 423 5.23 55.26 19.78
CA LEU A 423 6.28 54.34 19.34
C LEU A 423 7.10 53.93 20.56
N LEU A 424 6.97 52.66 20.96
CA LEU A 424 7.83 52.05 21.94
C LEU A 424 9.07 51.52 21.21
N GLN A 425 10.25 51.89 21.65
CA GLN A 425 11.53 51.43 21.09
C GLN A 425 12.23 50.58 22.13
N LYS A 426 12.90 49.51 21.66
CA LYS A 426 13.66 48.59 22.50
C LYS A 426 12.79 47.90 23.56
N VAL A 427 11.67 47.32 23.13
CA VAL A 427 10.87 46.49 24.00
C VAL A 427 11.55 45.10 24.11
N ASP A 428 11.92 44.77 25.33
CA ASP A 428 12.50 43.48 25.67
C ASP A 428 11.45 42.63 26.38
N PHE A 429 11.32 41.37 25.99
CA PHE A 429 10.44 40.45 26.70
C PHE A 429 11.02 39.02 26.77
N ASP A 430 10.62 38.31 27.81
CA ASP A 430 10.94 36.91 28.03
C ASP A 430 9.70 36.21 28.55
N ILE A 431 9.23 35.21 27.81
CA ILE A 431 7.97 34.54 28.05
C ILE A 431 8.15 33.02 27.96
N ASP A 432 7.76 32.31 29.00
CA ASP A 432 7.64 30.86 28.97
C ASP A 432 6.18 30.47 28.63
N ALA A 433 6.02 29.49 27.76
CA ALA A 433 4.72 28.94 27.40
C ALA A 433 4.76 27.41 27.42
N ASP A 434 3.74 26.82 28.01
CA ASP A 434 3.50 25.37 28.01
C ASP A 434 2.01 25.06 27.83
N GLN A 435 1.63 23.80 27.86
CA GLN A 435 0.23 23.36 27.77
C GLN A 435 -0.67 23.88 28.89
N ASN A 436 -0.12 24.39 29.99
CA ASN A 436 -0.86 24.90 31.15
C ASN A 436 -1.07 26.41 31.08
N GLY A 437 -0.30 27.12 30.25
CA GLY A 437 -0.43 28.55 30.12
C GLY A 437 0.83 29.27 29.69
N LEU A 438 0.82 30.58 29.94
CA LEU A 438 1.85 31.52 29.54
C LEU A 438 2.33 32.29 30.76
N LYS A 439 3.64 32.33 30.96
CA LYS A 439 4.27 33.06 32.05
C LYS A 439 5.21 34.14 31.50
N ILE A 440 4.97 35.39 31.83
CA ILE A 440 5.83 36.49 31.47
C ILE A 440 6.93 36.61 32.54
N ASN A 441 8.18 36.39 32.16
CA ASN A 441 9.33 36.52 33.08
C ASN A 441 9.87 37.94 33.09
N ASN A 442 9.88 38.61 31.94
CA ASN A 442 10.29 39.98 31.79
C ASN A 442 9.49 40.72 30.71
N PHE A 443 9.20 41.96 30.91
CA PHE A 443 8.67 42.88 29.93
C PHE A 443 9.14 44.28 30.29
N SER A 444 9.98 44.90 29.45
CA SER A 444 10.56 46.23 29.68
C SER A 444 10.65 47.09 28.44
#